data_d1f0aa37e72947f659695ef3b6904eaf
#
_entry.id   d1f0aa37e72947f659695ef3b6904eaf
#
_cell.length_a   1.000
_cell.length_b   1.000
_cell.length_c   1.000
_cell.angle_alpha   90.00
_cell.angle_beta   90.00
_cell.angle_gamma   90.00
#
_symmetry.space_group_name_H-M   'P 1'
#
loop_
_entity.id
_entity.type
_entity.pdbx_description
1 polymer ?
#
loop_
_entity_poly.entity_id
_entity_poly.type
_entity_poly.pdbx_seq_one_letter_code
_entity_poly.pdbx_strand_id
1 'polypeptide(L)'
;MLANMRYAAMPLKRALAACLVLAVAGAAARADDLADFNRAVEAAMSHHRVAAGYLRTENIDLAVLEIDGLREAWAKVSTLPRPAAFGDREKYTATMLDIAARLIGTTLVLNMGRTDVARESLAAVRVSLSELRRRSGVTVLADCVLDANVAMDALFAHDKDPDWDSVAAGAESYRATLQRCDGMAPPPVRGHAEFRRLIDGALASLGQMPKAAETRDRNLLHRLLIELRSFDHLLAFRYG
;
A
#
# COMPACT_ATOMS: atom_id res chain seq x y z
N MET A 1 -36.59 0.64 66.44
CA MET A 1 -35.30 1.13 65.95
C MET A 1 -35.23 0.87 64.46
N LEU A 2 -35.55 1.88 63.66
CA LEU A 2 -35.52 1.80 62.18
C LEU A 2 -34.29 2.60 61.70
N ALA A 3 -33.31 1.90 61.13
CA ALA A 3 -32.08 2.50 60.60
C ALA A 3 -32.37 3.12 59.22
N ASN A 4 -32.25 4.44 59.13
CA ASN A 4 -32.31 5.20 57.88
C ASN A 4 -31.03 4.97 57.03
N MET A 5 -31.11 4.17 55.98
CA MET A 5 -30.09 4.11 54.94
C MET A 5 -30.29 5.29 53.97
N ARG A 6 -29.44 6.32 54.10
CA ARG A 6 -29.35 7.42 53.14
C ARG A 6 -28.54 6.95 51.94
N TYR A 7 -29.19 6.70 50.80
CA TYR A 7 -28.54 6.55 49.53
C TYR A 7 -28.05 7.94 49.07
N ALA A 8 -26.75 8.14 49.05
CA ALA A 8 -26.13 9.32 48.43
C ALA A 8 -26.25 9.22 46.91
N ALA A 9 -27.09 10.04 46.33
CA ALA A 9 -27.20 10.18 44.89
C ALA A 9 -25.89 10.79 44.35
N MET A 10 -25.08 9.98 43.64
CA MET A 10 -23.93 10.47 42.91
C MET A 10 -24.43 11.41 41.79
N PRO A 11 -23.87 12.61 41.64
CA PRO A 11 -24.34 13.56 40.62
C PRO A 11 -24.06 13.01 39.21
N LEU A 12 -25.11 12.84 38.43
CA LEU A 12 -25.14 12.32 37.05
C LEU A 12 -24.08 12.96 36.13
N LYS A 13 -23.70 14.20 36.38
CA LYS A 13 -22.66 14.95 35.68
C LYS A 13 -21.24 14.34 35.82
N ARG A 14 -20.90 13.70 36.96
CA ARG A 14 -19.60 13.07 37.18
C ARG A 14 -19.49 11.71 36.48
N ALA A 15 -20.61 10.98 36.37
CA ALA A 15 -20.65 9.71 35.63
C ALA A 15 -20.50 9.92 34.13
N LEU A 16 -21.15 10.95 33.56
CA LEU A 16 -20.99 11.31 32.13
C LEU A 16 -19.58 11.75 31.77
N ALA A 17 -18.92 12.55 32.62
CA ALA A 17 -17.54 12.98 32.39
C ALA A 17 -16.55 11.81 32.42
N ALA A 18 -16.71 10.84 33.34
CA ALA A 18 -15.88 9.66 33.42
C ALA A 18 -16.04 8.73 32.20
N CYS A 19 -17.24 8.54 31.70
CA CYS A 19 -17.51 7.77 30.47
C CYS A 19 -16.87 8.42 29.22
N LEU A 20 -16.90 9.76 29.13
CA LEU A 20 -16.31 10.48 27.99
C LEU A 20 -14.78 10.36 27.97
N VAL A 21 -14.12 10.46 29.14
CA VAL A 21 -12.66 10.32 29.27
C VAL A 21 -12.21 8.90 28.93
N LEU A 22 -12.94 7.87 29.35
CA LEU A 22 -12.63 6.48 29.03
C LEU A 22 -12.81 6.18 27.53
N ALA A 23 -13.80 6.77 26.89
CA ALA A 23 -14.03 6.60 25.44
C ALA A 23 -12.90 7.25 24.60
N VAL A 24 -12.41 8.42 25.00
CA VAL A 24 -11.30 9.12 24.31
C VAL A 24 -9.99 8.38 24.50
N ALA A 25 -9.69 7.89 25.71
CA ALA A 25 -8.49 7.11 25.98
C ALA A 25 -8.46 5.78 25.20
N GLY A 26 -9.61 5.11 25.09
CA GLY A 26 -9.73 3.88 24.30
C GLY A 26 -9.59 4.09 22.78
N ALA A 27 -9.98 5.26 22.26
CA ALA A 27 -9.80 5.60 20.86
C ALA A 27 -8.34 5.95 20.53
N ALA A 28 -7.64 6.65 21.41
CA ALA A 28 -6.23 6.97 21.28
C ALA A 28 -5.36 5.72 21.26
N ALA A 29 -5.54 4.79 22.21
CA ALA A 29 -4.80 3.53 22.27
C ALA A 29 -4.99 2.67 21.00
N ARG A 30 -6.21 2.66 20.42
CA ARG A 30 -6.48 1.94 19.16
C ARG A 30 -5.82 2.57 17.95
N ALA A 31 -5.68 3.90 17.92
CA ALA A 31 -4.99 4.61 16.86
C ALA A 31 -3.47 4.34 16.92
N ASP A 32 -2.89 4.27 18.12
CA ASP A 32 -1.48 3.98 18.32
C ASP A 32 -1.12 2.56 17.87
N ASP A 33 -1.93 1.54 18.20
CA ASP A 33 -1.73 0.15 17.77
C ASP A 33 -1.68 0.02 16.25
N LEU A 34 -2.57 0.70 15.53
CA LEU A 34 -2.60 0.68 14.06
C LEU A 34 -1.41 1.44 13.47
N ALA A 35 -1.03 2.55 14.07
CA ALA A 35 0.12 3.34 13.62
C ALA A 35 1.43 2.54 13.79
N ASP A 36 1.60 1.86 14.92
CA ASP A 36 2.77 1.02 15.20
C ASP A 36 2.84 -0.18 14.25
N PHE A 37 1.70 -0.85 14.01
CA PHE A 37 1.61 -1.91 13.03
C PHE A 37 1.99 -1.42 11.63
N ASN A 38 1.42 -0.33 11.15
CA ASN A 38 1.72 0.21 9.82
C ASN A 38 3.18 0.65 9.70
N ARG A 39 3.78 1.18 10.76
CA ARG A 39 5.22 1.53 10.78
C ARG A 39 6.10 0.30 10.66
N ALA A 40 5.78 -0.77 11.38
CA ALA A 40 6.52 -2.03 11.30
C ALA A 40 6.36 -2.70 9.93
N VAL A 41 5.14 -2.68 9.36
CA VAL A 41 4.89 -3.16 8.00
C VAL A 41 5.68 -2.34 6.98
N GLU A 42 5.71 -0.99 7.10
CA GLU A 42 6.49 -0.14 6.19
C GLU A 42 8.00 -0.45 6.25
N ALA A 43 8.54 -0.71 7.44
CA ALA A 43 9.92 -1.15 7.58
C ALA A 43 10.19 -2.49 6.88
N ALA A 44 9.26 -3.45 6.96
CA ALA A 44 9.36 -4.70 6.23
C ALA A 44 9.22 -4.48 4.71
N MET A 45 8.25 -3.67 4.28
CA MET A 45 8.00 -3.40 2.86
C MET A 45 9.12 -2.60 2.19
N SER A 46 9.98 -1.90 2.95
CA SER A 46 11.19 -1.29 2.39
C SER A 46 12.14 -2.33 1.80
N HIS A 47 12.38 -3.44 2.50
CA HIS A 47 13.14 -4.58 1.98
C HIS A 47 12.46 -5.24 0.78
N HIS A 48 11.12 -5.39 0.83
CA HIS A 48 10.34 -5.93 -0.29
C HIS A 48 10.58 -5.12 -1.58
N ARG A 49 10.52 -3.79 -1.51
CA ARG A 49 10.71 -2.92 -2.68
C ARG A 49 12.10 -3.05 -3.28
N VAL A 50 13.12 -3.12 -2.42
CA VAL A 50 14.53 -3.30 -2.86
C VAL A 50 14.73 -4.68 -3.46
N ALA A 51 14.21 -5.74 -2.82
CA ALA A 51 14.27 -7.11 -3.35
C ALA A 51 13.60 -7.20 -4.74
N ALA A 52 12.40 -6.63 -4.91
CA ALA A 52 11.71 -6.59 -6.20
C ALA A 52 12.53 -5.82 -7.27
N GLY A 53 13.23 -4.76 -6.87
CA GLY A 53 14.17 -4.04 -7.73
C GLY A 53 15.31 -4.91 -8.20
N TYR A 54 15.96 -5.63 -7.30
CA TYR A 54 17.06 -6.54 -7.63
C TYR A 54 16.62 -7.72 -8.49
N LEU A 55 15.45 -8.30 -8.24
CA LEU A 55 14.89 -9.37 -9.08
C LEU A 55 14.59 -8.88 -10.51
N ARG A 56 14.21 -7.62 -10.69
CA ARG A 56 13.97 -7.03 -12.01
C ARG A 56 15.28 -6.83 -12.79
N THR A 57 16.37 -6.54 -12.10
CA THR A 57 17.71 -6.36 -12.68
C THR A 57 18.56 -7.63 -12.64
N GLU A 58 17.94 -8.78 -12.32
CA GLU A 58 18.58 -10.11 -12.27
C GLU A 58 19.75 -10.21 -11.27
N ASN A 59 19.80 -9.31 -10.29
CA ASN A 59 20.81 -9.36 -9.22
C ASN A 59 20.30 -10.23 -8.07
N ILE A 60 20.39 -11.55 -8.27
CA ILE A 60 19.78 -12.56 -7.40
C ILE A 60 20.37 -12.55 -6.00
N ASP A 61 21.70 -12.43 -5.87
CA ASP A 61 22.38 -12.47 -4.57
C ASP A 61 21.91 -11.33 -3.66
N LEU A 62 21.79 -10.11 -4.21
CA LEU A 62 21.27 -8.97 -3.46
C LEU A 62 19.76 -9.10 -3.19
N ALA A 63 19.00 -9.70 -4.10
CA ALA A 63 17.59 -9.99 -3.86
C ALA A 63 17.41 -10.95 -2.68
N VAL A 64 18.23 -11.99 -2.56
CA VAL A 64 18.20 -12.94 -1.43
C VAL A 64 18.47 -12.22 -0.11
N LEU A 65 19.49 -11.36 -0.04
CA LEU A 65 19.80 -10.58 1.17
C LEU A 65 18.61 -9.72 1.61
N GLU A 66 17.96 -9.05 0.68
CA GLU A 66 16.79 -8.22 0.99
C GLU A 66 15.57 -9.05 1.38
N ILE A 67 15.37 -10.23 0.80
CA ILE A 67 14.29 -11.14 1.20
C ILE A 67 14.52 -11.68 2.61
N ASP A 68 15.76 -11.95 3.01
CA ASP A 68 16.07 -12.33 4.37
C ASP A 68 15.82 -11.17 5.36
N GLY A 69 16.21 -9.95 5.02
CA GLY A 69 15.84 -8.75 5.78
C GLY A 69 14.33 -8.55 5.90
N LEU A 70 13.59 -8.78 4.81
CA LEU A 70 12.14 -8.75 4.79
C LEU A 70 11.54 -9.80 5.74
N ARG A 71 12.06 -11.02 5.74
CA ARG A 71 11.60 -12.10 6.65
C ARG A 71 11.83 -11.76 8.11
N GLU A 72 13.00 -11.21 8.45
CA GLU A 72 13.31 -10.77 9.80
C GLU A 72 12.40 -9.62 10.25
N ALA A 73 12.19 -8.62 9.38
CA ALA A 73 11.27 -7.52 9.65
C ALA A 73 9.82 -8.01 9.79
N TRP A 74 9.39 -8.96 8.95
CA TRP A 74 8.05 -9.55 9.03
C TRP A 74 7.85 -10.37 10.32
N ALA A 75 8.86 -11.08 10.79
CA ALA A 75 8.81 -11.76 12.07
C ALA A 75 8.51 -10.77 13.21
N LYS A 76 9.09 -9.55 13.19
CA LYS A 76 8.78 -8.49 14.17
C LYS A 76 7.33 -8.01 14.03
N VAL A 77 6.82 -7.79 12.80
CA VAL A 77 5.40 -7.47 12.59
C VAL A 77 4.49 -8.51 13.22
N SER A 78 4.84 -9.80 13.08
CA SER A 78 4.06 -10.92 13.58
C SER A 78 4.02 -11.00 15.12
N THR A 79 4.93 -10.33 15.84
CA THR A 79 4.92 -10.26 17.30
C THR A 79 4.05 -9.14 17.86
N LEU A 80 3.62 -8.20 17.01
CA LEU A 80 2.77 -7.10 17.44
C LEU A 80 1.35 -7.58 17.74
N PRO A 81 0.66 -6.96 18.69
CA PRO A 81 -0.74 -7.23 18.93
C PRO A 81 -1.54 -6.88 17.65
N ARG A 82 -2.59 -7.68 17.38
CA ARG A 82 -3.49 -7.39 16.26
C ARG A 82 -4.18 -6.04 16.50
N PRO A 83 -4.02 -5.05 15.62
CA PRO A 83 -4.73 -3.78 15.73
C PRO A 83 -6.25 -3.99 15.74
N ALA A 84 -6.95 -3.23 16.58
CA ALA A 84 -8.40 -3.33 16.71
C ALA A 84 -9.14 -3.02 15.38
N ALA A 85 -8.53 -2.25 14.49
CA ALA A 85 -9.07 -1.95 13.16
C ALA A 85 -9.26 -3.21 12.31
N PHE A 86 -8.42 -4.24 12.49
CA PHE A 86 -8.59 -5.53 11.82
C PHE A 86 -9.57 -6.41 12.64
N GLY A 87 -10.86 -6.11 12.56
CA GLY A 87 -11.91 -6.74 13.38
C GLY A 87 -11.99 -8.26 13.25
N ASP A 88 -11.85 -8.80 12.04
CA ASP A 88 -11.88 -10.24 11.76
C ASP A 88 -10.53 -10.89 12.10
N ARG A 89 -10.49 -11.54 13.27
CA ARG A 89 -9.29 -12.18 13.80
C ARG A 89 -8.81 -13.34 12.94
N GLU A 90 -9.73 -14.13 12.41
CA GLU A 90 -9.40 -15.31 11.62
C GLU A 90 -8.73 -14.91 10.30
N LYS A 91 -9.33 -13.98 9.59
CA LYS A 91 -8.78 -13.44 8.34
C LYS A 91 -7.45 -12.73 8.53
N TYR A 92 -7.33 -11.93 9.62
CA TYR A 92 -6.05 -11.32 9.97
C TYR A 92 -4.98 -12.38 10.15
N THR A 93 -5.23 -13.38 10.99
CA THR A 93 -4.25 -14.44 11.29
C THR A 93 -3.90 -15.24 10.03
N ALA A 94 -4.89 -15.61 9.22
CA ALA A 94 -4.67 -16.32 7.97
C ALA A 94 -3.80 -15.50 6.99
N THR A 95 -4.05 -14.20 6.86
CA THR A 95 -3.24 -13.31 6.00
C THR A 95 -1.80 -13.20 6.50
N MET A 96 -1.60 -13.02 7.82
CA MET A 96 -0.25 -12.93 8.40
C MET A 96 0.56 -14.20 8.18
N LEU A 97 -0.08 -15.37 8.32
CA LEU A 97 0.55 -16.68 8.07
C LEU A 97 0.82 -16.92 6.58
N ASP A 98 -0.10 -16.55 5.69
CA ASP A 98 0.08 -16.66 4.24
C ASP A 98 1.31 -15.84 3.79
N ILE A 99 1.43 -14.60 4.25
CA ILE A 99 2.59 -13.76 3.93
C ILE A 99 3.88 -14.39 4.45
N ALA A 100 3.91 -14.86 5.69
CA ALA A 100 5.09 -15.51 6.24
C ALA A 100 5.50 -16.76 5.44
N ALA A 101 4.53 -17.59 5.04
CA ALA A 101 4.77 -18.77 4.22
C ALA A 101 5.30 -18.41 2.82
N ARG A 102 4.75 -17.36 2.18
CA ARG A 102 5.24 -16.85 0.88
C ARG A 102 6.68 -16.38 0.96
N LEU A 103 7.04 -15.64 2.01
CA LEU A 103 8.40 -15.14 2.18
C LEU A 103 9.42 -16.28 2.35
N ILE A 104 9.06 -17.36 3.07
CA ILE A 104 9.87 -18.56 3.18
C ILE A 104 9.99 -19.25 1.81
N GLY A 105 8.87 -19.43 1.11
CA GLY A 105 8.82 -20.05 -0.21
C GLY A 105 9.63 -19.26 -1.25
N THR A 106 9.65 -17.94 -1.16
CA THR A 106 10.39 -17.08 -2.12
C THR A 106 11.89 -17.34 -2.07
N THR A 107 12.48 -17.47 -0.88
CA THR A 107 13.91 -17.84 -0.76
C THR A 107 14.18 -19.22 -1.37
N LEU A 108 13.30 -20.18 -1.14
CA LEU A 108 13.45 -21.53 -1.67
C LEU A 108 13.42 -21.56 -3.20
N VAL A 109 12.46 -20.90 -3.83
CA VAL A 109 12.33 -20.88 -5.30
C VAL A 109 13.46 -20.11 -5.97
N LEU A 110 14.02 -19.09 -5.32
CA LEU A 110 15.20 -18.39 -5.79
C LEU A 110 16.43 -19.30 -5.80
N ASN A 111 16.64 -20.08 -4.75
CA ASN A 111 17.73 -21.06 -4.69
C ASN A 111 17.59 -22.18 -5.78
N MET A 112 16.38 -22.36 -6.31
CA MET A 112 16.09 -23.25 -7.44
C MET A 112 16.21 -22.55 -8.81
N GLY A 113 16.63 -21.28 -8.85
CA GLY A 113 16.72 -20.48 -10.07
C GLY A 113 15.37 -19.98 -10.64
N ARG A 114 14.28 -20.12 -9.89
CA ARG A 114 12.92 -19.75 -10.32
C ARG A 114 12.61 -18.28 -10.00
N THR A 115 13.31 -17.37 -10.66
CA THR A 115 13.17 -15.92 -10.43
C THR A 115 11.78 -15.39 -10.79
N ASP A 116 11.13 -15.96 -11.79
CA ASP A 116 9.75 -15.66 -12.19
C ASP A 116 8.76 -15.91 -11.05
N VAL A 117 8.81 -17.09 -10.44
CA VAL A 117 7.96 -17.50 -9.31
C VAL A 117 8.24 -16.63 -8.08
N ALA A 118 9.51 -16.29 -7.84
CA ALA A 118 9.88 -15.40 -6.73
C ALA A 118 9.26 -14.00 -6.89
N ARG A 119 9.28 -13.43 -8.09
CA ARG A 119 8.65 -12.14 -8.38
C ARG A 119 7.14 -12.17 -8.14
N GLU A 120 6.46 -13.20 -8.63
CA GLU A 120 5.02 -13.39 -8.41
C GLU A 120 4.70 -13.53 -6.92
N SER A 121 5.49 -14.30 -6.18
CA SER A 121 5.33 -14.50 -4.74
C SER A 121 5.47 -13.19 -3.96
N LEU A 122 6.48 -12.36 -4.27
CA LEU A 122 6.64 -11.05 -3.67
C LEU A 122 5.48 -10.10 -4.03
N ALA A 123 5.06 -10.06 -5.29
CA ALA A 123 3.93 -9.23 -5.70
C ALA A 123 2.66 -9.60 -4.91
N ALA A 124 2.42 -10.90 -4.68
CA ALA A 124 1.28 -11.39 -3.92
C ALA A 124 1.28 -10.92 -2.45
N VAL A 125 2.43 -10.65 -1.84
CA VAL A 125 2.52 -10.07 -0.48
C VAL A 125 1.84 -8.71 -0.42
N ARG A 126 2.10 -7.83 -1.39
CA ARG A 126 1.45 -6.50 -1.46
C ARG A 126 -0.06 -6.63 -1.63
N VAL A 127 -0.51 -7.54 -2.48
CA VAL A 127 -1.93 -7.79 -2.72
C VAL A 127 -2.60 -8.29 -1.44
N SER A 128 -2.03 -9.28 -0.74
CA SER A 128 -2.58 -9.82 0.51
C SER A 128 -2.71 -8.74 1.60
N LEU A 129 -1.70 -7.86 1.75
CA LEU A 129 -1.76 -6.73 2.68
C LEU A 129 -2.84 -5.71 2.31
N SER A 130 -2.92 -5.34 1.03
CA SER A 130 -3.91 -4.39 0.54
C SER A 130 -5.33 -4.92 0.74
N GLU A 131 -5.57 -6.20 0.46
CA GLU A 131 -6.87 -6.83 0.70
C GLU A 131 -7.26 -6.86 2.17
N LEU A 132 -6.33 -7.20 3.08
CA LEU A 132 -6.57 -7.16 4.52
C LEU A 132 -7.00 -5.76 4.98
N ARG A 133 -6.27 -4.73 4.56
CA ARG A 133 -6.56 -3.33 4.89
C ARG A 133 -7.88 -2.87 4.30
N ARG A 134 -8.13 -3.14 3.03
CA ARG A 134 -9.37 -2.76 2.32
C ARG A 134 -10.61 -3.35 3.00
N ARG A 135 -10.59 -4.63 3.35
CA ARG A 135 -11.68 -5.31 4.07
C ARG A 135 -11.93 -4.72 5.46
N SER A 136 -10.92 -4.13 6.05
CA SER A 136 -10.97 -3.54 7.40
C SER A 136 -11.20 -2.02 7.40
N GLY A 137 -11.41 -1.40 6.23
CA GLY A 137 -11.57 0.04 6.10
C GLY A 137 -10.29 0.84 6.40
N VAL A 138 -9.14 0.17 6.45
CA VAL A 138 -7.83 0.82 6.62
C VAL A 138 -7.31 1.24 5.26
N THR A 139 -6.88 2.49 5.14
CA THR A 139 -6.32 3.04 3.90
C THR A 139 -4.93 3.58 4.14
N VAL A 140 -3.98 3.21 3.29
CA VAL A 140 -2.60 3.72 3.29
C VAL A 140 -2.17 4.08 1.87
N LEU A 141 -1.18 4.96 1.75
CA LEU A 141 -0.67 5.41 0.45
C LEU A 141 -0.18 4.23 -0.42
N ALA A 142 0.50 3.26 0.19
CA ALA A 142 1.03 2.09 -0.52
C ALA A 142 -0.05 1.28 -1.26
N ASP A 143 -1.26 1.16 -0.69
CA ASP A 143 -2.38 0.47 -1.34
C ASP A 143 -2.90 1.27 -2.55
N CYS A 144 -2.94 2.61 -2.45
CA CYS A 144 -3.27 3.48 -3.57
C CYS A 144 -2.23 3.38 -4.69
N VAL A 145 -0.95 3.31 -4.35
CA VAL A 145 0.13 3.12 -5.34
C VAL A 145 0.04 1.75 -6.01
N LEU A 146 -0.39 0.71 -5.29
CA LEU A 146 -0.69 -0.59 -5.91
C LEU A 146 -1.83 -0.49 -6.94
N ASP A 147 -2.91 0.22 -6.61
CA ASP A 147 -4.01 0.47 -7.57
C ASP A 147 -3.51 1.27 -8.79
N ALA A 148 -2.59 2.23 -8.60
CA ALA A 148 -1.98 2.99 -9.69
C ALA A 148 -1.14 2.09 -10.60
N ASN A 149 -0.34 1.17 -10.04
CA ASN A 149 0.41 0.18 -10.83
C ASN A 149 -0.53 -0.67 -11.71
N VAL A 150 -1.65 -1.15 -11.16
CA VAL A 150 -2.65 -1.93 -11.91
C VAL A 150 -3.24 -1.10 -13.07
N ALA A 151 -3.59 0.16 -12.81
CA ALA A 151 -4.12 1.04 -13.85
C ALA A 151 -3.07 1.36 -14.93
N MET A 152 -1.80 1.54 -14.54
CA MET A 152 -0.69 1.74 -15.48
C MET A 152 -0.41 0.49 -16.31
N ASP A 153 -0.46 -0.71 -15.73
CA ASP A 153 -0.29 -1.97 -16.46
C ASP A 153 -1.36 -2.14 -17.53
N ALA A 154 -2.63 -1.84 -17.18
CA ALA A 154 -3.73 -1.89 -18.13
C ALA A 154 -3.56 -0.87 -19.29
N LEU A 155 -3.15 0.36 -18.98
CA LEU A 155 -2.88 1.39 -19.99
C LEU A 155 -1.69 1.00 -20.88
N PHE A 156 -0.61 0.48 -20.30
CA PHE A 156 0.60 0.08 -21.03
C PHE A 156 0.38 -1.09 -22.00
N ALA A 157 -0.63 -1.94 -21.74
CA ALA A 157 -0.97 -3.05 -22.63
C ALA A 157 -1.35 -2.60 -24.04
N HIS A 158 -1.75 -1.33 -24.22
CA HIS A 158 -2.10 -0.73 -25.53
C HIS A 158 -0.91 -0.16 -26.31
N ASP A 159 0.33 -0.30 -25.81
CA ASP A 159 1.53 0.28 -26.46
C ASP A 159 1.76 -0.25 -27.88
N LYS A 160 1.62 -1.57 -28.08
CA LYS A 160 1.92 -2.22 -29.37
C LYS A 160 0.76 -2.14 -30.36
N ASP A 161 -0.45 -2.27 -29.89
CA ASP A 161 -1.68 -2.25 -30.70
C ASP A 161 -2.75 -1.40 -30.01
N PRO A 162 -2.72 -0.07 -30.23
CA PRO A 162 -3.57 0.85 -29.52
C PRO A 162 -5.03 0.79 -30.01
N ASP A 163 -5.92 0.39 -29.10
CA ASP A 163 -7.31 0.76 -29.15
C ASP A 163 -7.46 2.16 -28.52
N TRP A 164 -7.69 3.17 -29.37
CA TRP A 164 -7.64 4.58 -28.95
C TRP A 164 -8.69 4.96 -27.92
N ASP A 165 -9.87 4.34 -27.94
CA ASP A 165 -10.90 4.58 -26.94
C ASP A 165 -10.47 3.99 -25.60
N SER A 166 -9.92 2.79 -25.59
CA SER A 166 -9.34 2.16 -24.38
C SER A 166 -8.10 2.91 -23.87
N VAL A 167 -7.26 3.45 -24.74
CA VAL A 167 -6.14 4.32 -24.36
C VAL A 167 -6.64 5.56 -23.63
N ALA A 168 -7.65 6.24 -24.15
CA ALA A 168 -8.23 7.43 -23.53
C ALA A 168 -8.84 7.11 -22.15
N ALA A 169 -9.64 6.04 -22.09
CA ALA A 169 -10.25 5.59 -20.84
C ALA A 169 -9.21 5.14 -19.79
N GLY A 170 -8.18 4.41 -20.22
CA GLY A 170 -7.08 3.96 -19.35
C GLY A 170 -6.26 5.13 -18.81
N ALA A 171 -5.97 6.13 -19.65
CA ALA A 171 -5.27 7.34 -19.21
C ALA A 171 -6.06 8.13 -18.16
N GLU A 172 -7.38 8.24 -18.32
CA GLU A 172 -8.24 8.90 -17.34
C GLU A 172 -8.33 8.10 -16.02
N SER A 173 -8.45 6.78 -16.11
CA SER A 173 -8.43 5.88 -14.94
C SER A 173 -7.12 6.02 -14.14
N TYR A 174 -5.98 6.02 -14.82
CA TYR A 174 -4.68 6.20 -14.17
C TYR A 174 -4.54 7.60 -13.56
N ARG A 175 -4.98 8.65 -14.27
CA ARG A 175 -5.04 10.03 -13.77
C ARG A 175 -5.84 10.13 -12.47
N ALA A 176 -7.07 9.62 -12.48
CA ALA A 176 -7.95 9.65 -11.31
C ALA A 176 -7.33 8.92 -10.11
N THR A 177 -6.63 7.80 -10.38
CA THR A 177 -5.93 7.05 -9.33
C THR A 177 -4.75 7.83 -8.76
N LEU A 178 -3.93 8.49 -9.58
CA LEU A 178 -2.83 9.33 -9.11
C LEU A 178 -3.33 10.51 -8.27
N GLN A 179 -4.41 11.16 -8.68
CA GLN A 179 -5.03 12.26 -7.92
C GLN A 179 -5.57 11.77 -6.56
N ARG A 180 -6.15 10.57 -6.52
CA ARG A 180 -6.56 9.93 -5.26
C ARG A 180 -5.35 9.67 -4.36
N CYS A 181 -4.24 9.13 -4.90
CA CYS A 181 -3.02 8.88 -4.15
C CYS A 181 -2.41 10.19 -3.61
N ASP A 182 -2.42 11.26 -4.39
CA ASP A 182 -2.03 12.59 -3.93
C ASP A 182 -2.88 13.07 -2.75
N GLY A 183 -4.21 12.91 -2.86
CA GLY A 183 -5.15 13.25 -1.78
C GLY A 183 -4.93 12.44 -0.50
N MET A 184 -4.51 11.17 -0.61
CA MET A 184 -4.26 10.26 0.51
C MET A 184 -2.87 10.41 1.14
N ALA A 185 -1.91 10.99 0.42
CA ALA A 185 -0.54 11.12 0.92
C ALA A 185 -0.51 11.95 2.20
N PRO A 186 0.16 11.47 3.28
CA PRO A 186 0.36 12.24 4.51
C PRO A 186 1.05 13.58 4.21
N PRO A 187 0.77 14.66 4.98
CA PRO A 187 1.33 15.98 4.70
C PRO A 187 2.85 16.02 4.51
N PRO A 188 3.69 15.29 5.28
CA PRO A 188 5.12 15.26 5.06
C PRO A 188 5.51 14.62 3.71
N VAL A 189 4.80 13.58 3.27
CA VAL A 189 5.03 12.93 1.98
C VAL A 189 4.54 13.82 0.84
N ARG A 190 3.32 14.36 0.95
CA ARG A 190 2.71 15.22 -0.07
C ARG A 190 3.56 16.46 -0.36
N GLY A 191 4.18 17.06 0.67
CA GLY A 191 5.08 18.21 0.54
C GLY A 191 6.50 17.85 0.09
N HIS A 192 6.86 16.57 0.02
CA HIS A 192 8.21 16.18 -0.33
C HIS A 192 8.48 16.36 -1.83
N ALA A 193 9.59 17.01 -2.17
CA ALA A 193 9.93 17.39 -3.54
C ALA A 193 9.95 16.20 -4.51
N GLU A 194 10.43 15.04 -4.07
CA GLU A 194 10.45 13.83 -4.90
C GLU A 194 9.05 13.30 -5.19
N PHE A 195 8.17 13.26 -4.20
CA PHE A 195 6.77 12.85 -4.39
C PHE A 195 6.06 13.78 -5.37
N ARG A 196 6.22 15.09 -5.19
CA ARG A 196 5.67 16.09 -6.12
C ARG A 196 6.17 15.89 -7.54
N ARG A 197 7.48 15.74 -7.71
CA ARG A 197 8.06 15.50 -9.04
C ARG A 197 7.46 14.28 -9.73
N LEU A 198 7.21 13.20 -9.01
CA LEU A 198 6.63 11.97 -9.57
C LEU A 198 5.15 12.15 -9.93
N ILE A 199 4.35 12.69 -9.02
CA ILE A 199 2.91 12.90 -9.26
C ILE A 199 2.68 13.96 -10.33
N ASP A 200 3.31 15.13 -10.21
CA ASP A 200 3.09 16.25 -11.14
C ASP A 200 3.64 15.93 -12.53
N GLY A 201 4.77 15.23 -12.61
CA GLY A 201 5.34 14.74 -13.87
C GLY A 201 4.43 13.76 -14.57
N ALA A 202 3.92 12.75 -13.85
CA ALA A 202 2.96 11.80 -14.42
C ALA A 202 1.66 12.47 -14.88
N LEU A 203 1.12 13.40 -14.09
CA LEU A 203 -0.08 14.16 -14.46
C LEU A 203 0.15 15.06 -15.69
N ALA A 204 1.34 15.64 -15.83
CA ALA A 204 1.71 16.45 -17.00
C ALA A 204 1.80 15.59 -18.27
N SER A 205 2.42 14.40 -18.19
CA SER A 205 2.49 13.46 -19.32
C SER A 205 1.10 12.94 -19.72
N LEU A 206 0.25 12.63 -18.72
CA LEU A 206 -1.16 12.29 -18.94
C LEU A 206 -1.95 13.43 -19.61
N GLY A 207 -1.57 14.70 -19.37
CA GLY A 207 -2.16 15.86 -20.04
C GLY A 207 -1.97 15.88 -21.55
N GLN A 208 -0.99 15.13 -22.08
CA GLN A 208 -0.72 15.03 -23.53
C GLN A 208 -1.42 13.81 -24.18
N MET A 209 -1.96 12.87 -23.41
CA MET A 209 -2.63 11.66 -23.92
C MET A 209 -3.82 11.96 -24.85
N PRO A 210 -4.70 12.96 -24.57
CA PRO A 210 -5.79 13.29 -25.49
C PRO A 210 -5.28 13.65 -26.89
N LYS A 211 -4.19 14.41 -26.98
CA LYS A 211 -3.58 14.75 -28.27
C LYS A 211 -3.10 13.52 -29.03
N ALA A 212 -2.42 12.58 -28.34
CA ALA A 212 -1.97 11.33 -28.95
C ALA A 212 -3.15 10.50 -29.48
N ALA A 213 -4.26 10.44 -28.72
CA ALA A 213 -5.47 9.72 -29.11
C ALA A 213 -6.18 10.37 -30.29
N GLU A 214 -6.39 11.69 -30.26
CA GLU A 214 -7.06 12.46 -31.33
C GLU A 214 -6.32 12.36 -32.66
N THR A 215 -4.99 12.49 -32.64
CA THR A 215 -4.15 12.44 -33.85
C THR A 215 -3.76 11.01 -34.22
N ARG A 216 -4.09 10.01 -33.41
CA ARG A 216 -3.66 8.61 -33.55
C ARG A 216 -2.15 8.46 -33.74
N ASP A 217 -1.38 9.31 -33.03
CA ASP A 217 0.08 9.32 -33.08
C ASP A 217 0.67 8.23 -32.18
N ARG A 218 1.00 7.09 -32.79
CA ARG A 218 1.62 5.93 -32.10
C ARG A 218 2.98 6.27 -31.48
N ASN A 219 3.76 7.15 -32.12
CA ASN A 219 5.08 7.51 -31.60
C ASN A 219 4.96 8.39 -30.36
N LEU A 220 4.02 9.32 -30.35
CA LEU A 220 3.73 10.13 -29.17
C LEU A 220 3.20 9.25 -28.04
N LEU A 221 2.23 8.37 -28.35
CA LEU A 221 1.69 7.42 -27.36
C LEU A 221 2.80 6.60 -26.70
N HIS A 222 3.64 5.94 -27.52
CA HIS A 222 4.75 5.13 -27.02
C HIS A 222 5.68 5.90 -26.07
N ARG A 223 6.09 7.12 -26.44
CA ARG A 223 6.93 7.97 -25.58
C ARG A 223 6.25 8.29 -24.25
N LEU A 224 4.98 8.67 -24.29
CA LEU A 224 4.21 8.99 -23.10
C LEU A 224 4.05 7.77 -22.18
N LEU A 225 3.78 6.59 -22.75
CA LEU A 225 3.66 5.34 -21.99
C LEU A 225 4.97 4.95 -21.31
N ILE A 226 6.12 5.07 -21.99
CA ILE A 226 7.45 4.82 -21.38
C ILE A 226 7.73 5.80 -20.24
N GLU A 227 7.42 7.08 -20.43
CA GLU A 227 7.61 8.10 -19.41
C GLU A 227 6.71 7.84 -18.18
N LEU A 228 5.43 7.58 -18.40
CA LEU A 228 4.47 7.24 -17.36
C LEU A 228 4.89 5.99 -16.59
N ARG A 229 5.35 4.96 -17.30
CA ARG A 229 5.88 3.73 -16.68
C ARG A 229 7.07 4.00 -15.78
N SER A 230 7.93 4.95 -16.16
CA SER A 230 9.08 5.35 -15.34
C SER A 230 8.63 6.02 -14.04
N PHE A 231 7.66 6.94 -14.09
CA PHE A 231 7.07 7.56 -12.90
C PHE A 231 6.40 6.52 -12.00
N ASP A 232 5.61 5.61 -12.58
CA ASP A 232 4.91 4.53 -11.88
C ASP A 232 5.88 3.62 -11.13
N HIS A 233 6.96 3.17 -11.78
CA HIS A 233 7.97 2.35 -11.14
C HIS A 233 8.67 3.06 -9.98
N LEU A 234 8.95 4.36 -10.11
CA LEU A 234 9.54 5.14 -9.04
C LEU A 234 8.58 5.37 -7.89
N LEU A 235 7.28 5.62 -8.17
CA LEU A 235 6.24 5.68 -7.15
C LEU A 235 6.12 4.37 -6.38
N ALA A 236 6.09 3.24 -7.10
CA ALA A 236 6.05 1.92 -6.49
C ALA A 236 7.29 1.63 -5.63
N PHE A 237 8.47 2.01 -6.10
CA PHE A 237 9.72 1.82 -5.36
C PHE A 237 9.81 2.67 -4.10
N ARG A 238 9.27 3.89 -4.11
CA ARG A 238 9.38 4.83 -2.99
C ARG A 238 8.23 4.73 -2.00
N TYR A 239 7.01 4.51 -2.48
CA TYR A 239 5.78 4.68 -1.72
C TYR A 239 4.80 3.49 -1.81
N GLY A 240 5.15 2.44 -2.56
CA GLY A 240 4.32 1.24 -2.79
C GLY A 240 4.53 0.09 -1.82
#